data_bee2a8fafb98866f4362fa6c6f51c505
#
_entry.id   bee2a8fafb98866f4362fa6c6f51c505
#
_cell.length_a   1.000
_cell.length_b   1.000
_cell.length_c   1.000
_cell.angle_alpha   90.00
_cell.angle_beta   90.00
_cell.angle_gamma   90.00
#
_symmetry.space_group_name_H-M   'P 1'
#
loop_
_entity.id
_entity.type
_entity.pdbx_description
1 polymer ?
#
loop_
_entity_poly.entity_id
_entity_poly.type
_entity_poly.pdbx_seq_one_letter_code
_entity_poly.pdbx_strand_id
1 'polypeptide(L)'
;VERVDSLLQGGIPAGKTSVFYGPPGSGKTLLALAAAKTFTARGGVAYYLDTELKTSPDHVAPAVYVEVADVGHLLDTLLDILKKVRYISPLLVIVDSLSAVMHSLVLNHPDYAREKMRSLAQFTRQLNDGMVTVLAISWNLGGYHGKYLNPSLVLRTSKHHQGFRIVVEYGEDMLTPVEETVPIGEVLNVALT
;
A
#
# COMPACT_ATOMS: atom_id res chain seq x y z
N VAL A 1 -9.56 -12.29 6.85
CA VAL A 1 -8.11 -12.22 6.63
C VAL A 1 -7.37 -12.54 7.93
N GLU A 2 -7.98 -13.38 8.80
CA GLU A 2 -7.44 -13.74 10.12
C GLU A 2 -6.00 -14.27 10.06
N ARG A 3 -5.68 -15.06 9.04
CA ARG A 3 -4.32 -15.57 8.84
C ARG A 3 -3.31 -14.46 8.53
N VAL A 4 -3.70 -13.49 7.70
CA VAL A 4 -2.81 -12.35 7.40
C VAL A 4 -2.64 -11.47 8.64
N ASP A 5 -3.72 -11.22 9.39
CA ASP A 5 -3.66 -10.46 10.64
C ASP A 5 -2.82 -11.18 11.69
N SER A 6 -2.93 -12.53 11.78
CA SER A 6 -2.07 -13.35 12.66
C SER A 6 -0.60 -13.31 12.24
N LEU A 7 -0.34 -13.41 10.91
CA LEU A 7 1.01 -13.30 10.35
C LEU A 7 1.64 -11.94 10.67
N LEU A 8 0.83 -10.88 10.63
CA LEU A 8 1.25 -9.50 10.91
C LEU A 8 1.22 -9.13 12.41
N GLN A 9 0.93 -10.10 13.29
CA GLN A 9 0.90 -9.89 14.75
C GLN A 9 0.06 -8.68 15.20
N GLY A 10 -1.05 -8.40 14.50
CA GLY A 10 -1.94 -7.27 14.80
C GLY A 10 -2.28 -6.39 13.60
N GLY A 11 -1.77 -6.74 12.42
CA GLY A 11 -2.12 -6.07 11.16
C GLY A 11 -1.09 -5.05 10.67
N ILE A 12 -1.51 -4.15 9.80
CA ILE A 12 -0.67 -3.08 9.26
C ILE A 12 -0.40 -2.05 10.37
N PRO A 13 0.87 -1.70 10.66
CA PRO A 13 1.22 -0.75 11.72
C PRO A 13 0.54 0.62 11.52
N ALA A 14 -0.25 1.04 12.52
CA ALA A 14 -0.98 2.30 12.47
C ALA A 14 -0.04 3.52 12.50
N GLY A 15 -0.34 4.54 11.70
CA GLY A 15 0.47 5.75 11.62
C GLY A 15 1.86 5.54 11.00
N LYS A 16 2.07 4.43 10.32
CA LYS A 16 3.35 4.06 9.70
C LYS A 16 3.19 3.78 8.21
N THR A 17 4.31 3.70 7.51
CA THR A 17 4.36 3.30 6.10
C THR A 17 4.65 1.80 5.99
N SER A 18 3.84 1.11 5.20
CA SER A 18 4.04 -0.31 4.85
C SER A 18 4.20 -0.45 3.33
N VAL A 19 4.97 -1.42 2.90
CA VAL A 19 5.16 -1.73 1.47
C VAL A 19 4.80 -3.19 1.20
N PHE A 20 3.88 -3.42 0.27
CA PHE A 20 3.58 -4.74 -0.28
C PHE A 20 4.19 -4.83 -1.68
N TYR A 21 5.06 -5.78 -1.90
CA TYR A 21 5.69 -5.94 -3.20
C TYR A 21 5.66 -7.38 -3.71
N GLY A 22 5.85 -7.56 -5.01
CA GLY A 22 5.89 -8.85 -5.68
C GLY A 22 5.48 -8.76 -7.14
N PRO A 23 5.62 -9.85 -7.90
CA PRO A 23 5.32 -9.87 -9.34
C PRO A 23 3.84 -9.58 -9.62
N PRO A 24 3.50 -9.18 -10.85
CA PRO A 24 2.11 -9.03 -11.27
C PRO A 24 1.29 -10.31 -11.00
N GLY A 25 0.04 -10.11 -10.53
CA GLY A 25 -0.87 -11.21 -10.20
C GLY A 25 -0.51 -12.02 -8.94
N SER A 26 0.35 -11.50 -8.06
CA SER A 26 0.69 -12.12 -6.77
C SER A 26 -0.25 -11.74 -5.62
N GLY A 27 -1.40 -11.10 -5.89
CA GLY A 27 -2.43 -10.81 -4.91
C GLY A 27 -2.29 -9.49 -4.14
N LYS A 28 -1.33 -8.62 -4.47
CA LYS A 28 -1.10 -7.34 -3.78
C LYS A 28 -2.34 -6.44 -3.75
N THR A 29 -2.94 -6.20 -4.90
CA THR A 29 -4.18 -5.42 -5.04
C THR A 29 -5.32 -6.01 -4.20
N LEU A 30 -5.48 -7.35 -4.21
CA LEU A 30 -6.51 -8.00 -3.39
C LEU A 30 -6.27 -7.81 -1.89
N LEU A 31 -5.02 -7.91 -1.44
CA LEU A 31 -4.65 -7.63 -0.06
C LEU A 31 -4.89 -6.16 0.32
N ALA A 32 -4.61 -5.23 -0.60
CA ALA A 32 -4.85 -3.81 -0.40
C ALA A 32 -6.36 -3.49 -0.31
N LEU A 33 -7.18 -4.10 -1.17
CA LEU A 33 -8.64 -3.98 -1.11
C LEU A 33 -9.20 -4.55 0.20
N ALA A 34 -8.72 -5.73 0.61
CA ALA A 34 -9.11 -6.33 1.88
C ALA A 34 -8.72 -5.42 3.08
N ALA A 35 -7.54 -4.81 3.04
CA ALA A 35 -7.10 -3.85 4.04
C ALA A 35 -8.01 -2.61 4.08
N ALA A 36 -8.34 -2.03 2.91
CA ALA A 36 -9.24 -0.88 2.82
C ALA A 36 -10.62 -1.18 3.42
N LYS A 37 -11.22 -2.31 3.04
CA LYS A 37 -12.55 -2.73 3.54
C LYS A 37 -12.55 -3.02 5.03
N THR A 38 -11.55 -3.77 5.51
CA THR A 38 -11.43 -4.06 6.94
C THR A 38 -11.24 -2.77 7.75
N PHE A 39 -10.46 -1.83 7.25
CA PHE A 39 -10.20 -0.56 7.90
C PHE A 39 -11.46 0.32 7.98
N THR A 40 -12.20 0.41 6.88
CA THR A 40 -13.46 1.19 6.83
C THR A 40 -14.57 0.53 7.64
N ALA A 41 -14.66 -0.80 7.67
CA ALA A 41 -15.60 -1.52 8.53
C ALA A 41 -15.35 -1.28 10.03
N ARG A 42 -14.13 -0.92 10.41
CA ARG A 42 -13.78 -0.51 11.80
C ARG A 42 -13.99 0.98 12.07
N GLY A 43 -14.64 1.71 11.15
CA GLY A 43 -14.96 3.14 11.29
C GLY A 43 -13.87 4.10 10.84
N GLY A 44 -12.80 3.61 10.22
CA GLY A 44 -11.77 4.43 9.60
C GLY A 44 -12.16 4.94 8.21
N VAL A 45 -11.45 5.94 7.72
CA VAL A 45 -11.56 6.43 6.34
C VAL A 45 -10.34 5.93 5.55
N ALA A 46 -10.58 5.30 4.41
CA ALA A 46 -9.52 4.87 3.51
C ALA A 46 -9.58 5.64 2.19
N TYR A 47 -8.44 6.07 1.68
CA TYR A 47 -8.24 6.55 0.33
C TYR A 47 -7.51 5.48 -0.48
N TYR A 48 -8.06 5.12 -1.64
CA TYR A 48 -7.45 4.19 -2.57
C TYR A 48 -7.05 4.93 -3.84
N LEU A 49 -5.75 5.12 -4.01
CA LEU A 49 -5.16 5.86 -5.13
C LEU A 49 -4.74 4.85 -6.19
N ASP A 50 -5.58 4.68 -7.23
CA ASP A 50 -5.34 3.76 -8.34
C ASP A 50 -4.49 4.44 -9.43
N THR A 51 -3.25 4.01 -9.57
CA THR A 51 -2.32 4.53 -10.57
C THR A 51 -2.21 3.63 -11.80
N GLU A 52 -2.79 2.45 -11.74
CA GLU A 52 -2.81 1.49 -12.87
C GLU A 52 -4.14 1.53 -13.63
N LEU A 53 -5.15 2.20 -13.07
CA LEU A 53 -6.52 2.30 -13.61
C LEU A 53 -7.15 0.92 -13.89
N LYS A 54 -6.87 -0.04 -13.01
CA LYS A 54 -7.30 -1.44 -13.13
C LYS A 54 -8.38 -1.83 -12.13
N THR A 55 -8.68 -0.96 -11.18
CA THR A 55 -9.63 -1.24 -10.12
C THR A 55 -10.91 -0.43 -10.35
N SER A 56 -12.06 -1.05 -10.14
CA SER A 56 -13.35 -0.35 -10.21
C SER A 56 -13.64 0.36 -8.89
N PRO A 57 -14.24 1.58 -8.91
CA PRO A 57 -14.74 2.23 -7.70
C PRO A 57 -15.65 1.34 -6.84
N ASP A 58 -16.47 0.50 -7.45
CA ASP A 58 -17.37 -0.43 -6.76
C ASP A 58 -16.58 -1.48 -5.94
N HIS A 59 -15.44 -1.92 -6.43
CA HIS A 59 -14.59 -2.86 -5.70
C HIS A 59 -13.88 -2.21 -4.50
N VAL A 60 -13.69 -0.90 -4.54
CA VAL A 60 -13.00 -0.13 -3.49
C VAL A 60 -13.98 0.33 -2.41
N ALA A 61 -15.26 0.47 -2.75
CA ALA A 61 -16.28 0.94 -1.81
C ALA A 61 -16.23 0.14 -0.47
N PRO A 62 -16.41 0.79 0.69
CA PRO A 62 -16.74 2.21 0.91
C PRO A 62 -15.54 3.17 1.00
N ALA A 63 -14.33 2.77 0.61
CA ALA A 63 -13.18 3.67 0.59
C ALA A 63 -13.32 4.74 -0.52
N VAL A 64 -12.67 5.87 -0.35
CA VAL A 64 -12.62 6.94 -1.34
C VAL A 64 -11.68 6.53 -2.48
N TYR A 65 -12.22 6.31 -3.66
CA TYR A 65 -11.45 5.96 -4.86
C TYR A 65 -10.96 7.22 -5.57
N VAL A 66 -9.68 7.23 -5.96
CA VAL A 66 -9.06 8.31 -6.73
C VAL A 66 -8.23 7.73 -7.86
N GLU A 67 -8.54 8.08 -9.09
CA GLU A 67 -7.70 7.79 -10.25
C GLU A 67 -6.49 8.72 -10.26
N VAL A 68 -5.30 8.15 -10.43
CA VAL A 68 -4.04 8.90 -10.42
C VAL A 68 -3.31 8.70 -11.74
N ALA A 69 -3.22 9.75 -12.53
CA ALA A 69 -2.67 9.68 -13.89
C ALA A 69 -1.12 9.58 -13.92
N ASP A 70 -0.45 10.30 -13.01
CA ASP A 70 1.01 10.40 -12.98
C ASP A 70 1.53 10.76 -11.58
N VAL A 71 2.85 10.89 -11.44
CA VAL A 71 3.50 11.21 -10.17
C VAL A 71 3.17 12.62 -9.67
N GLY A 72 2.93 13.58 -10.56
CA GLY A 72 2.51 14.94 -10.18
C GLY A 72 1.13 14.90 -9.54
N HIS A 73 0.17 14.27 -10.21
CA HIS A 73 -1.18 14.06 -9.69
C HIS A 73 -1.18 13.28 -8.37
N LEU A 74 -0.28 12.27 -8.22
CA LEU A 74 -0.11 11.57 -6.94
C LEU A 74 0.31 12.53 -5.82
N LEU A 75 1.32 13.37 -6.06
CA LEU A 75 1.81 14.34 -5.06
C LEU A 75 0.75 15.37 -4.68
N ASP A 76 0.00 15.89 -5.66
CA ASP A 76 -1.10 16.85 -5.42
C ASP A 76 -2.21 16.19 -4.58
N THR A 77 -2.57 14.94 -4.91
CA THR A 77 -3.56 14.17 -4.14
C THR A 77 -3.10 13.94 -2.70
N LEU A 78 -1.84 13.56 -2.49
CA LEU A 78 -1.29 13.38 -1.13
C LEU A 78 -1.27 14.69 -0.34
N LEU A 79 -0.96 15.82 -1.00
CA LEU A 79 -1.02 17.14 -0.39
C LEU A 79 -2.44 17.51 0.03
N ASP A 80 -3.45 17.21 -0.79
CA ASP A 80 -4.86 17.48 -0.47
C ASP A 80 -5.36 16.58 0.66
N ILE A 81 -4.92 15.33 0.72
CA ILE A 81 -5.20 14.44 1.87
C ILE A 81 -4.54 15.01 3.13
N LEU A 82 -3.27 15.44 3.05
CA LEU A 82 -2.54 16.01 4.18
C LEU A 82 -3.24 17.22 4.79
N LYS A 83 -3.85 18.09 3.96
CA LYS A 83 -4.67 19.22 4.45
C LYS A 83 -5.90 18.78 5.25
N LYS A 84 -6.44 17.59 4.97
CA LYS A 84 -7.65 17.03 5.60
C LYS A 84 -7.37 16.19 6.85
N VAL A 85 -6.13 15.76 7.08
CA VAL A 85 -5.72 14.88 8.19
C VAL A 85 -6.24 15.34 9.55
N ARG A 86 -6.26 16.65 9.78
CA ARG A 86 -6.72 17.25 11.06
C ARG A 86 -8.18 16.96 11.39
N TYR A 87 -8.98 16.56 10.40
CA TYR A 87 -10.43 16.39 10.52
C TYR A 87 -10.87 14.94 10.37
N ILE A 88 -9.97 14.05 9.95
CA ILE A 88 -10.27 12.66 9.60
C ILE A 88 -9.27 11.74 10.33
N SER A 89 -9.75 10.96 11.28
CA SER A 89 -8.95 9.97 11.99
C SER A 89 -9.85 8.84 12.49
N PRO A 90 -9.45 7.59 12.38
CA PRO A 90 -8.23 7.06 11.75
C PRO A 90 -8.27 7.13 10.22
N LEU A 91 -7.10 7.27 9.57
CA LEU A 91 -6.97 7.41 8.13
C LEU A 91 -5.95 6.42 7.54
N LEU A 92 -6.32 5.75 6.44
CA LEU A 92 -5.47 4.87 5.64
C LEU A 92 -5.36 5.44 4.22
N VAL A 93 -4.14 5.54 3.70
CA VAL A 93 -3.87 5.89 2.30
C VAL A 93 -3.19 4.72 1.61
N ILE A 94 -3.79 4.23 0.55
CA ILE A 94 -3.27 3.13 -0.28
C ILE A 94 -2.84 3.70 -1.63
N VAL A 95 -1.64 3.38 -2.10
CA VAL A 95 -1.13 3.73 -3.43
C VAL A 95 -0.92 2.45 -4.23
N ASP A 96 -1.76 2.16 -5.20
CA ASP A 96 -1.72 0.96 -6.04
C ASP A 96 -1.59 1.31 -7.53
N SER A 97 -0.39 1.26 -8.09
CA SER A 97 0.89 0.96 -7.51
C SER A 97 1.88 2.11 -7.67
N LEU A 98 2.76 2.27 -6.71
CA LEU A 98 3.84 3.25 -6.80
C LEU A 98 4.77 2.98 -7.99
N SER A 99 4.95 1.71 -8.35
CA SER A 99 5.74 1.31 -9.51
C SER A 99 5.18 1.83 -10.82
N ALA A 100 3.86 1.90 -10.99
CA ALA A 100 3.24 2.32 -12.25
C ALA A 100 3.60 3.77 -12.59
N VAL A 101 3.47 4.70 -11.63
CA VAL A 101 3.79 6.12 -11.85
C VAL A 101 5.28 6.41 -11.90
N MET A 102 6.12 5.54 -11.34
CA MET A 102 7.57 5.76 -11.28
C MET A 102 8.34 5.07 -12.40
N HIS A 103 7.81 4.00 -13.01
CA HIS A 103 8.57 3.14 -13.92
C HIS A 103 9.16 3.89 -15.11
N SER A 104 8.34 4.63 -15.85
CA SER A 104 8.80 5.40 -17.01
C SER A 104 9.78 6.51 -16.64
N LEU A 105 9.57 7.15 -15.48
CA LEU A 105 10.48 8.18 -14.99
C LEU A 105 11.85 7.63 -14.62
N VAL A 106 11.90 6.48 -13.96
CA VAL A 106 13.16 5.83 -13.58
C VAL A 106 13.99 5.47 -14.82
N LEU A 107 13.33 5.01 -15.89
CA LEU A 107 14.01 4.63 -17.13
C LEU A 107 14.48 5.83 -17.96
N ASN A 108 13.66 6.86 -18.10
CA ASN A 108 13.91 7.96 -19.04
C ASN A 108 14.50 9.21 -18.37
N HIS A 109 14.19 9.45 -17.09
CA HIS A 109 14.57 10.64 -16.35
C HIS A 109 14.98 10.32 -14.90
N PRO A 110 16.08 9.58 -14.68
CA PRO A 110 16.43 9.01 -13.36
C PRO A 110 16.66 10.08 -12.28
N ASP A 111 17.17 11.26 -12.62
CA ASP A 111 17.38 12.35 -11.66
C ASP A 111 16.04 12.95 -11.21
N TYR A 112 15.14 13.18 -12.14
CA TYR A 112 13.80 13.65 -11.86
C TYR A 112 13.00 12.61 -11.05
N ALA A 113 13.14 11.33 -11.38
CA ALA A 113 12.56 10.25 -10.60
C ALA A 113 13.05 10.27 -9.14
N ARG A 114 14.35 10.50 -8.92
CA ARG A 114 14.93 10.63 -7.57
C ARG A 114 14.35 11.82 -6.81
N GLU A 115 14.16 12.95 -7.47
CA GLU A 115 13.53 14.13 -6.88
C GLU A 115 12.09 13.82 -6.44
N LYS A 116 11.28 13.22 -7.32
CA LYS A 116 9.89 12.86 -7.02
C LYS A 116 9.78 11.83 -5.91
N MET A 117 10.70 10.86 -5.85
CA MET A 117 10.76 9.91 -4.73
C MET A 117 11.10 10.57 -3.39
N ARG A 118 11.96 11.59 -3.38
CA ARG A 118 12.21 12.38 -2.15
C ARG A 118 10.97 13.13 -1.71
N SER A 119 10.24 13.73 -2.65
CA SER A 119 8.97 14.41 -2.37
C SER A 119 7.93 13.44 -1.81
N LEU A 120 7.75 12.27 -2.44
CA LEU A 120 6.87 11.20 -1.95
C LEU A 120 7.26 10.77 -0.52
N ALA A 121 8.54 10.54 -0.27
CA ALA A 121 9.04 10.19 1.06
C ALA A 121 8.80 11.28 2.10
N GLN A 122 8.85 12.54 1.70
CA GLN A 122 8.52 13.67 2.57
C GLN A 122 7.03 13.70 2.90
N PHE A 123 6.15 13.56 1.89
CA PHE A 123 4.71 13.52 2.11
C PHE A 123 4.28 12.32 2.96
N THR A 124 4.84 11.13 2.71
CA THR A 124 4.53 9.95 3.53
C THR A 124 4.94 10.15 4.98
N ARG A 125 6.10 10.77 5.25
CA ARG A 125 6.50 11.11 6.62
C ARG A 125 5.54 12.09 7.28
N GLN A 126 5.16 13.17 6.58
CA GLN A 126 4.20 14.14 7.11
C GLN A 126 2.82 13.51 7.39
N LEU A 127 2.38 12.57 6.55
CA LEU A 127 1.17 11.79 6.79
C LEU A 127 1.32 10.92 8.04
N ASN A 128 2.45 10.21 8.19
CA ASN A 128 2.72 9.40 9.38
C ASN A 128 2.83 10.25 10.67
N ASP A 129 3.43 11.43 10.61
CA ASP A 129 3.46 12.40 11.73
C ASP A 129 2.03 12.83 12.13
N GLY A 130 1.11 12.88 11.16
CA GLY A 130 -0.33 13.07 11.36
C GLY A 130 -1.10 11.78 11.74
N MET A 131 -0.42 10.70 12.10
CA MET A 131 -1.00 9.39 12.44
C MET A 131 -1.76 8.71 11.28
N VAL A 132 -1.48 9.08 10.04
CA VAL A 132 -2.02 8.41 8.85
C VAL A 132 -1.21 7.15 8.55
N THR A 133 -1.91 6.04 8.35
CA THR A 133 -1.30 4.80 7.86
C THR A 133 -1.15 4.87 6.34
N VAL A 134 0.02 4.57 5.82
CA VAL A 134 0.29 4.55 4.38
C VAL A 134 0.65 3.14 3.93
N LEU A 135 -0.03 2.63 2.90
CA LEU A 135 0.26 1.36 2.26
C LEU A 135 0.65 1.61 0.80
N ALA A 136 1.89 1.37 0.45
CA ALA A 136 2.37 1.44 -0.92
C ALA A 136 2.49 0.05 -1.55
N ILE A 137 1.92 -0.12 -2.74
CA ILE A 137 2.06 -1.32 -3.55
C ILE A 137 3.20 -1.13 -4.55
N SER A 138 4.04 -2.16 -4.71
CA SER A 138 5.16 -2.12 -5.65
C SER A 138 5.33 -3.44 -6.40
N TRP A 139 5.92 -3.41 -7.59
CA TRP A 139 6.27 -4.62 -8.33
C TRP A 139 7.53 -5.28 -7.75
N ASN A 140 8.47 -4.47 -7.26
CA ASN A 140 9.67 -4.91 -6.57
C ASN A 140 10.05 -3.91 -5.47
N LEU A 141 10.89 -4.35 -4.53
CA LEU A 141 11.41 -3.47 -3.48
C LEU A 141 12.68 -2.74 -3.94
N GLY A 142 13.18 -3.07 -5.14
CA GLY A 142 14.48 -2.63 -5.65
C GLY A 142 14.67 -1.13 -5.73
N GLY A 143 15.80 -0.67 -5.22
CA GLY A 143 16.45 0.60 -5.46
C GLY A 143 15.75 1.84 -4.91
N TYR A 144 14.53 2.14 -5.31
CA TYR A 144 13.89 3.41 -4.97
C TYR A 144 12.96 3.32 -3.76
N HIS A 145 12.05 2.33 -3.74
CA HIS A 145 10.94 2.32 -2.79
C HIS A 145 11.40 2.04 -1.36
N GLY A 146 12.21 1.00 -1.14
CA GLY A 146 12.74 0.67 0.19
C GLY A 146 13.70 1.74 0.73
N LYS A 147 14.54 2.31 -0.14
CA LYS A 147 15.54 3.32 0.26
C LYS A 147 14.91 4.64 0.70
N TYR A 148 13.82 5.09 0.06
CA TYR A 148 13.25 6.41 0.30
C TYR A 148 12.07 6.36 1.28
N LEU A 149 11.21 5.36 1.20
CA LEU A 149 9.99 5.28 2.04
C LEU A 149 10.28 4.86 3.48
N ASN A 150 11.40 4.16 3.73
CA ASN A 150 11.75 3.64 5.05
C ASN A 150 10.56 2.97 5.75
N PRO A 151 10.01 1.88 5.18
CA PRO A 151 8.78 1.28 5.69
C PRO A 151 9.00 0.57 7.02
N SER A 152 8.01 0.61 7.90
CA SER A 152 7.99 -0.16 9.16
C SER A 152 7.54 -1.60 8.96
N LEU A 153 6.89 -1.91 7.83
CA LEU A 153 6.48 -3.26 7.44
C LEU A 153 6.76 -3.48 5.96
N VAL A 154 7.38 -4.59 5.62
CA VAL A 154 7.60 -5.03 4.24
C VAL A 154 7.03 -6.42 4.05
N LEU A 155 6.07 -6.54 3.14
CA LEU A 155 5.46 -7.78 2.70
C LEU A 155 5.86 -8.12 1.27
N ARG A 156 6.41 -9.31 1.08
CA ARG A 156 6.59 -9.90 -0.25
C ARG A 156 5.48 -10.88 -0.55
N THR A 157 4.86 -10.74 -1.72
CA THR A 157 3.86 -11.67 -2.21
C THR A 157 4.34 -12.41 -3.44
N SER A 158 3.95 -13.67 -3.59
CA SER A 158 4.19 -14.47 -4.78
C SER A 158 3.02 -15.39 -5.06
N LYS A 159 2.92 -15.87 -6.32
CA LYS A 159 1.91 -16.86 -6.68
C LYS A 159 2.24 -18.21 -6.04
N HIS A 160 1.20 -18.90 -5.59
CA HIS A 160 1.24 -20.27 -5.10
C HIS A 160 0.09 -21.06 -5.72
N HIS A 161 0.23 -22.36 -5.91
CA HIS A 161 -0.81 -23.20 -6.54
C HIS A 161 -2.14 -23.23 -5.77
N GLN A 162 -2.11 -22.98 -4.46
CA GLN A 162 -3.30 -22.93 -3.59
C GLN A 162 -3.74 -21.50 -3.24
N GLY A 163 -3.05 -20.46 -3.74
CA GLY A 163 -3.36 -19.07 -3.40
C GLY A 163 -2.17 -18.14 -3.57
N PHE A 164 -1.85 -17.40 -2.52
CA PHE A 164 -0.72 -16.49 -2.45
C PHE A 164 0.21 -16.89 -1.32
N ARG A 165 1.51 -16.87 -1.61
CA ARG A 165 2.53 -16.98 -0.57
C ARG A 165 2.88 -15.56 -0.12
N ILE A 166 2.79 -15.31 1.18
CA ILE A 166 3.09 -14.05 1.81
C ILE A 166 4.29 -14.24 2.72
N VAL A 167 5.30 -13.39 2.55
CA VAL A 167 6.48 -13.37 3.41
C VAL A 167 6.57 -12.00 4.04
N VAL A 168 6.57 -11.92 5.36
CA VAL A 168 6.92 -10.71 6.09
C VAL A 168 8.44 -10.66 6.17
N GLU A 169 9.06 -9.75 5.43
CA GLU A 169 10.52 -9.64 5.38
C GLU A 169 11.08 -8.69 6.44
N TYR A 170 10.25 -7.70 6.84
CA TYR A 170 10.62 -6.70 7.84
C TYR A 170 9.38 -6.23 8.60
N GLY A 171 9.50 -6.10 9.91
CA GLY A 171 8.50 -5.54 10.82
C GLY A 171 9.22 -5.05 12.08
N GLU A 172 8.71 -4.00 12.74
CA GLU A 172 9.37 -3.33 13.86
C GLU A 172 9.74 -4.30 15.01
N ASP A 173 8.93 -5.35 15.24
CA ASP A 173 9.12 -6.32 16.32
C ASP A 173 9.53 -7.72 15.81
N MET A 174 9.93 -7.87 14.56
CA MET A 174 10.24 -9.18 13.97
C MET A 174 11.73 -9.43 13.89
N LEU A 175 12.17 -10.50 14.55
CA LEU A 175 13.57 -10.96 14.54
C LEU A 175 13.93 -11.81 13.32
N THR A 176 12.94 -12.45 12.69
CA THR A 176 13.12 -13.34 11.53
C THR A 176 11.96 -13.20 10.55
N PRO A 177 12.18 -13.36 9.24
CA PRO A 177 11.09 -13.41 8.26
C PRO A 177 10.09 -14.52 8.60
N VAL A 178 8.81 -14.20 8.53
CA VAL A 178 7.71 -15.16 8.71
C VAL A 178 6.98 -15.33 7.39
N GLU A 179 6.60 -16.56 7.11
CA GLU A 179 5.98 -16.95 5.84
C GLU A 179 4.70 -17.70 6.05
N GLU A 180 3.69 -17.43 5.20
CA GLU A 180 2.44 -18.18 5.15
C GLU A 180 1.87 -18.28 3.74
N THR A 181 1.15 -19.36 3.45
CA THR A 181 0.35 -19.50 2.23
C THR A 181 -1.11 -19.21 2.55
N VAL A 182 -1.65 -18.17 1.91
CA VAL A 182 -3.03 -17.73 2.11
C VAL A 182 -3.88 -18.17 0.91
N PRO A 183 -4.95 -18.96 1.11
CA PRO A 183 -5.85 -19.34 0.04
C PRO A 183 -6.49 -18.12 -0.63
N ILE A 184 -6.61 -18.15 -1.96
CA ILE A 184 -7.19 -17.04 -2.72
C ILE A 184 -8.61 -16.70 -2.27
N GLY A 185 -9.43 -17.71 -1.96
CA GLY A 185 -10.81 -17.53 -1.50
C GLY A 185 -10.92 -16.76 -0.19
N GLU A 186 -9.96 -16.91 0.72
CA GLU A 186 -9.94 -16.18 1.99
C GLU A 186 -9.73 -14.68 1.79
N VAL A 187 -8.89 -14.31 0.83
CA VAL A 187 -8.64 -12.88 0.51
C VAL A 187 -9.80 -12.31 -0.32
N LEU A 188 -10.32 -13.07 -1.29
CA LEU A 188 -11.44 -12.66 -2.14
C LEU A 188 -12.71 -12.40 -1.33
N ASN A 189 -13.02 -13.24 -0.36
CA ASN A 189 -14.22 -13.06 0.47
C ASN A 189 -14.22 -11.72 1.22
N VAL A 190 -13.06 -11.18 1.58
CA VAL A 190 -12.97 -9.85 2.22
C VAL A 190 -12.82 -8.73 1.20
N ALA A 191 -12.12 -8.96 0.09
CA ALA A 191 -11.87 -7.92 -0.90
C ALA A 191 -13.08 -7.62 -1.79
N LEU A 192 -14.01 -8.58 -1.97
CA LEU A 192 -15.16 -8.46 -2.88
C LEU A 192 -16.53 -8.36 -2.20
N THR A 193 -16.62 -8.59 -0.90
CA THR A 193 -17.82 -8.30 -0.09
C THR A 193 -17.78 -6.90 0.50
#